data_e6e2765789154d97ad55282c75546b10
#
_entry.id   e6e2765789154d97ad55282c75546b10
#
_cell.length_a   1.000
_cell.length_b   1.000
_cell.length_c   1.000
_cell.angle_alpha   90.00
_cell.angle_beta   90.00
_cell.angle_gamma   90.00
#
_symmetry.space_group_name_H-M   'P 1'
#
loop_
_entity.id
_entity.type
_entity.pdbx_description
1 polymer ?
#
loop_
_entity_poly.entity_id
_entity_poly.type
_entity_poly.pdbx_seq_one_letter_code
_entity_poly.pdbx_strand_id
1 'polypeptide(L)'
;MNNKKMKMMCVVSALCLTTSVFAAESSKLSLDKNNIKVWTIQDPYKSLMSYKAETILNTSIDRAVAIVLDVEYAKSWVPNVAHAEILSQDLNKGEFKLYMVLDFPFPLKDRDVIVQGKVFKDANGFIYIKNKAIQQGKAKNPDYVRLQDYQGNWMFQPLAEQKVKVTTTGYADPEGVIPQSVTNLLLKQQPYQMLLKMRAELNKPNKQLPDLPKILK
;
A
#
# COMPACT_ATOMS: atom_id res chain seq x y z
N MET A 1 65.02 -34.34 44.62
CA MET A 1 63.78 -33.58 44.93
C MET A 1 63.45 -32.62 43.75
N ASN A 2 62.57 -33.02 42.87
CA ASN A 2 62.29 -32.32 41.62
C ASN A 2 60.93 -31.64 41.72
N ASN A 3 60.90 -30.30 41.77
CA ASN A 3 59.70 -29.49 41.72
C ASN A 3 59.39 -29.09 40.24
N LYS A 4 58.48 -29.77 39.60
CA LYS A 4 57.89 -29.33 38.31
C LYS A 4 56.85 -28.29 38.60
N LYS A 5 57.11 -27.03 38.20
CA LYS A 5 56.12 -25.95 38.12
C LYS A 5 55.32 -26.17 36.89
N MET A 6 53.98 -26.44 37.04
CA MET A 6 53.01 -26.54 36.00
C MET A 6 52.49 -25.12 35.66
N LYS A 7 52.86 -24.65 34.49
CA LYS A 7 52.29 -23.37 33.92
C LYS A 7 50.89 -23.61 33.40
N MET A 8 49.90 -23.02 34.06
CA MET A 8 48.52 -23.00 33.64
C MET A 8 48.36 -21.91 32.59
N MET A 9 48.11 -22.32 31.34
CA MET A 9 47.89 -21.43 30.19
C MET A 9 46.40 -21.12 30.13
N CYS A 10 45.99 -19.92 30.56
CA CYS A 10 44.63 -19.40 30.38
C CYS A 10 44.42 -19.04 28.91
N VAL A 11 43.63 -19.84 28.21
CA VAL A 11 43.12 -19.47 26.88
C VAL A 11 41.87 -18.59 27.09
N VAL A 12 42.04 -17.30 26.86
CA VAL A 12 40.91 -16.34 26.83
C VAL A 12 40.27 -16.44 25.44
N SER A 13 39.16 -17.18 25.32
CA SER A 13 38.31 -17.17 24.12
C SER A 13 37.57 -15.86 24.08
N ALA A 14 37.98 -14.96 23.17
CA ALA A 14 37.25 -13.76 22.85
C ALA A 14 36.03 -14.15 22.01
N LEU A 15 34.82 -14.15 22.61
CA LEU A 15 33.57 -14.34 21.97
C LEU A 15 33.20 -13.03 21.25
N CYS A 16 33.51 -12.92 19.94
CA CYS A 16 33.03 -11.81 19.10
C CYS A 16 31.51 -11.94 18.91
N LEU A 17 30.74 -11.22 19.73
CA LEU A 17 29.33 -11.00 19.51
C LEU A 17 29.18 -10.07 18.30
N THR A 18 28.94 -10.63 17.13
CA THR A 18 28.50 -9.87 15.95
C THR A 18 27.05 -9.44 16.16
N THR A 19 26.83 -8.23 16.63
CA THR A 19 25.52 -7.61 16.64
C THR A 19 25.15 -7.28 15.20
N SER A 20 24.24 -8.06 14.63
CA SER A 20 23.59 -7.72 13.36
C SER A 20 22.74 -6.48 13.60
N VAL A 21 23.23 -5.32 13.17
CA VAL A 21 22.45 -4.08 13.13
C VAL A 21 21.43 -4.26 11.98
N PHE A 22 20.21 -4.66 12.31
CA PHE A 22 19.09 -4.56 11.37
C PHE A 22 18.83 -3.07 11.18
N ALA A 23 18.99 -2.59 9.95
CA ALA A 23 18.59 -1.24 9.60
C ALA A 23 17.06 -1.14 9.81
N ALA A 24 16.65 -0.32 10.78
CA ALA A 24 15.23 -0.13 11.06
C ALA A 24 14.57 0.70 9.96
N GLU A 25 13.36 0.31 9.56
CA GLU A 25 12.52 1.09 8.69
C GLU A 25 12.27 2.47 9.33
N SER A 26 12.62 3.55 8.64
CA SER A 26 12.39 4.91 9.13
C SER A 26 11.09 5.46 8.57
N SER A 27 10.19 5.90 9.45
CA SER A 27 8.93 6.56 9.06
C SER A 27 8.89 7.99 9.55
N LYS A 28 8.49 8.92 8.67
CA LYS A 28 8.34 10.34 8.98
C LYS A 28 6.90 10.78 8.73
N LEU A 29 6.25 11.35 9.75
CA LEU A 29 4.96 12.01 9.56
C LEU A 29 5.16 13.22 8.63
N SER A 30 4.55 13.14 7.44
CA SER A 30 4.76 14.10 6.35
C SER A 30 3.58 15.02 6.14
N LEU A 31 2.38 14.63 6.63
CA LEU A 31 1.18 15.44 6.62
C LEU A 31 0.22 14.98 7.72
N ASP A 32 -0.38 15.96 8.46
CA ASP A 32 -1.45 15.73 9.42
C ASP A 32 -2.48 16.85 9.25
N LYS A 33 -3.60 16.55 8.58
CA LYS A 33 -4.64 17.52 8.26
C LYS A 33 -5.99 16.84 8.09
N ASN A 34 -7.07 17.48 8.54
CA ASN A 34 -8.45 16.98 8.40
C ASN A 34 -8.64 15.55 8.95
N ASN A 35 -7.98 15.21 10.06
CA ASN A 35 -7.95 13.85 10.62
C ASN A 35 -7.44 12.78 9.64
N ILE A 36 -6.58 13.17 8.73
CA ILE A 36 -5.84 12.29 7.83
C ILE A 36 -4.36 12.47 8.11
N LYS A 37 -3.67 11.38 8.43
CA LYS A 37 -2.22 11.35 8.65
C LYS A 37 -1.54 10.60 7.52
N VAL A 38 -0.44 11.15 7.02
CA VAL A 38 0.39 10.53 5.98
C VAL A 38 1.83 10.47 6.45
N TRP A 39 2.41 9.30 6.41
CA TRP A 39 3.84 9.06 6.65
C TRP A 39 4.52 8.70 5.35
N THR A 40 5.72 9.20 5.17
CA THR A 40 6.67 8.66 4.20
C THR A 40 7.57 7.67 4.91
N ILE A 41 7.81 6.54 4.27
CA ILE A 41 8.55 5.41 4.83
C ILE A 41 9.71 5.11 3.91
N GLN A 42 10.94 5.12 4.47
CA GLN A 42 12.14 4.67 3.78
C GLN A 42 12.43 3.23 4.18
N ASP A 43 12.25 2.31 3.26
CA ASP A 43 12.69 0.93 3.41
C ASP A 43 14.17 0.87 3.05
N PRO A 44 15.06 0.39 3.95
CA PRO A 44 16.50 0.32 3.67
C PRO A 44 16.86 -0.60 2.49
N TYR A 45 15.94 -1.47 2.10
CA TYR A 45 16.10 -2.42 0.99
C TYR A 45 15.44 -1.96 -0.32
N LYS A 46 14.78 -0.79 -0.32
CA LYS A 46 14.10 -0.23 -1.50
C LYS A 46 14.70 1.11 -1.87
N SER A 47 14.97 1.30 -3.15
CA SER A 47 15.50 2.55 -3.71
C SER A 47 14.55 3.74 -3.58
N LEU A 48 13.25 3.47 -3.50
CA LEU A 48 12.21 4.48 -3.40
C LEU A 48 11.47 4.40 -2.07
N MET A 49 10.97 5.55 -1.62
CA MET A 49 10.13 5.63 -0.43
C MET A 49 8.73 5.12 -0.72
N SER A 50 8.11 4.53 0.29
CA SER A 50 6.70 4.20 0.32
C SER A 50 5.92 5.18 1.19
N TYR A 51 4.59 5.10 1.14
CA TYR A 51 3.73 5.86 2.05
C TYR A 51 2.84 4.95 2.88
N LYS A 52 2.43 5.47 4.03
CA LYS A 52 1.32 5.00 4.83
C LYS A 52 0.37 6.16 5.08
N ALA A 53 -0.94 5.96 4.90
CA ALA A 53 -1.92 6.98 5.24
C ALA A 53 -3.05 6.37 6.05
N GLU A 54 -3.57 7.13 7.03
CA GLU A 54 -4.63 6.69 7.94
C GLU A 54 -5.70 7.74 8.12
N THR A 55 -6.93 7.28 8.31
CA THR A 55 -8.06 8.11 8.75
C THR A 55 -9.11 7.25 9.44
N ILE A 56 -10.02 7.90 10.18
CA ILE A 56 -11.26 7.28 10.68
C ILE A 56 -12.42 7.82 9.86
N LEU A 57 -13.28 6.91 9.40
CA LEU A 57 -14.49 7.21 8.63
C LEU A 57 -15.72 6.85 9.45
N ASN A 58 -16.76 7.69 9.40
CA ASN A 58 -18.07 7.45 10.00
C ASN A 58 -18.93 6.66 9.00
N THR A 59 -18.67 5.37 8.89
CA THR A 59 -19.39 4.45 7.98
C THR A 59 -19.13 3.01 8.43
N SER A 60 -19.93 2.07 7.94
CA SER A 60 -19.67 0.64 8.17
C SER A 60 -18.41 0.19 7.42
N ILE A 61 -17.78 -0.87 7.94
CA ILE A 61 -16.61 -1.47 7.29
C ILE A 61 -16.96 -1.95 5.88
N ASP A 62 -18.16 -2.50 5.68
CA ASP A 62 -18.63 -3.01 4.40
C ASP A 62 -18.67 -1.91 3.33
N ARG A 63 -19.19 -0.74 3.67
CA ARG A 63 -19.22 0.40 2.73
C ARG A 63 -17.82 0.91 2.41
N ALA A 64 -16.94 0.96 3.41
CA ALA A 64 -15.56 1.40 3.21
C ALA A 64 -14.75 0.43 2.33
N VAL A 65 -15.03 -0.87 2.43
CA VAL A 65 -14.41 -1.90 1.57
C VAL A 65 -15.02 -1.86 0.16
N ALA A 66 -16.35 -1.77 0.07
CA ALA A 66 -17.05 -1.80 -1.20
C ALA A 66 -16.62 -0.68 -2.16
N ILE A 67 -16.40 0.55 -1.66
CA ILE A 67 -15.94 1.65 -2.52
C ILE A 67 -14.53 1.42 -3.11
N VAL A 68 -13.66 0.72 -2.37
CA VAL A 68 -12.30 0.38 -2.87
C VAL A 68 -12.35 -0.77 -3.88
N LEU A 69 -13.30 -1.69 -3.72
CA LEU A 69 -13.52 -2.79 -4.66
C LEU A 69 -14.31 -2.38 -5.91
N ASP A 70 -14.92 -1.18 -5.93
CA ASP A 70 -15.56 -0.59 -7.09
C ASP A 70 -14.49 0.00 -8.05
N VAL A 71 -13.82 -0.90 -8.76
CA VAL A 71 -12.66 -0.58 -9.61
C VAL A 71 -13.01 0.40 -10.72
N GLU A 72 -14.17 0.24 -11.36
CA GLU A 72 -14.59 1.13 -12.44
C GLU A 72 -14.89 2.53 -11.95
N TYR A 73 -15.35 2.65 -10.72
CA TYR A 73 -15.61 3.94 -10.07
C TYR A 73 -14.32 4.61 -9.54
N ALA A 74 -13.21 3.88 -9.42
CA ALA A 74 -11.96 4.39 -8.86
C ALA A 74 -11.51 5.70 -9.51
N LYS A 75 -11.64 5.86 -10.82
CA LYS A 75 -11.30 7.09 -11.57
C LYS A 75 -12.01 8.35 -11.06
N SER A 76 -13.15 8.19 -10.38
CA SER A 76 -13.94 9.33 -9.88
C SER A 76 -13.41 9.89 -8.55
N TRP A 77 -12.69 9.10 -7.78
CA TRP A 77 -12.26 9.51 -6.45
C TRP A 77 -10.78 9.24 -6.14
N VAL A 78 -10.15 8.26 -6.77
CA VAL A 78 -8.71 8.02 -6.61
C VAL A 78 -7.95 9.02 -7.48
N PRO A 79 -7.10 9.87 -6.90
CA PRO A 79 -6.30 10.81 -7.69
C PRO A 79 -5.39 10.09 -8.67
N ASN A 80 -5.20 10.70 -9.83
CA ASN A 80 -4.29 10.24 -10.88
C ASN A 80 -4.64 8.87 -11.49
N VAL A 81 -5.86 8.35 -11.28
CA VAL A 81 -6.36 7.18 -12.01
C VAL A 81 -7.16 7.67 -13.22
N ALA A 82 -6.58 7.54 -14.42
CA ALA A 82 -7.25 7.86 -15.68
C ALA A 82 -8.21 6.75 -16.12
N HIS A 83 -7.79 5.50 -15.92
CA HIS A 83 -8.56 4.32 -16.29
C HIS A 83 -8.33 3.19 -15.30
N ALA A 84 -9.40 2.42 -15.03
CA ALA A 84 -9.31 1.18 -14.26
C ALA A 84 -10.39 0.21 -14.77
N GLU A 85 -10.02 -1.06 -14.95
CA GLU A 85 -10.92 -2.13 -15.39
C GLU A 85 -10.56 -3.46 -14.72
N ILE A 86 -11.57 -4.30 -14.50
CA ILE A 86 -11.38 -5.67 -14.02
C ILE A 86 -11.04 -6.57 -15.21
N LEU A 87 -9.90 -7.25 -15.16
CA LEU A 87 -9.50 -8.25 -16.15
C LEU A 87 -10.07 -9.63 -15.82
N SER A 88 -10.11 -9.97 -14.54
CA SER A 88 -10.74 -11.21 -14.03
C SER A 88 -10.99 -11.13 -12.54
N GLN A 89 -11.98 -11.86 -12.03
CA GLN A 89 -12.26 -11.95 -10.60
C GLN A 89 -12.84 -13.31 -10.20
N ASP A 90 -12.52 -13.75 -8.98
CA ASP A 90 -13.14 -14.87 -8.29
C ASP A 90 -13.69 -14.40 -6.94
N LEU A 91 -14.98 -14.11 -6.90
CA LEU A 91 -15.66 -13.57 -5.71
C LEU A 91 -15.71 -14.58 -4.55
N ASN A 92 -15.57 -15.89 -4.80
CA ASN A 92 -15.56 -16.89 -3.74
C ASN A 92 -14.19 -16.93 -3.03
N LYS A 93 -13.11 -16.65 -3.76
CA LYS A 93 -11.74 -16.60 -3.22
C LYS A 93 -11.31 -15.19 -2.84
N GLY A 94 -12.09 -14.15 -3.22
CA GLY A 94 -11.70 -12.75 -3.07
C GLY A 94 -10.48 -12.36 -3.90
N GLU A 95 -10.24 -13.03 -5.02
CA GLU A 95 -9.10 -12.80 -5.90
C GLU A 95 -9.54 -12.04 -7.15
N PHE A 96 -8.72 -11.10 -7.60
CA PHE A 96 -8.99 -10.34 -8.80
C PHE A 96 -7.71 -9.92 -9.51
N LYS A 97 -7.86 -9.65 -10.81
CA LYS A 97 -6.84 -8.95 -11.61
C LYS A 97 -7.48 -7.71 -12.19
N LEU A 98 -6.77 -6.61 -12.15
CA LEU A 98 -7.21 -5.36 -12.74
C LEU A 98 -6.08 -4.71 -13.53
N TYR A 99 -6.48 -3.84 -14.43
CA TYR A 99 -5.58 -2.97 -15.18
C TYR A 99 -5.89 -1.52 -14.82
N MET A 100 -4.85 -0.72 -14.61
CA MET A 100 -4.98 0.72 -14.35
C MET A 100 -4.03 1.51 -15.22
N VAL A 101 -4.46 2.72 -15.59
CA VAL A 101 -3.63 3.78 -16.15
C VAL A 101 -3.59 4.93 -15.15
N LEU A 102 -2.38 5.37 -14.86
CA LEU A 102 -2.09 6.43 -13.90
C LEU A 102 -1.56 7.66 -14.65
N ASP A 103 -2.26 8.80 -14.50
CA ASP A 103 -1.84 10.08 -15.05
C ASP A 103 -0.57 10.58 -14.36
N PHE A 104 0.39 10.98 -15.14
CA PHE A 104 1.61 11.64 -14.68
C PHE A 104 1.70 13.04 -15.28
N PRO A 105 2.26 14.02 -14.55
CA PRO A 105 2.36 15.39 -15.05
C PRO A 105 3.30 15.47 -16.24
N PHE A 106 2.89 16.24 -17.25
CA PHE A 106 3.74 16.54 -18.42
C PHE A 106 5.11 17.10 -17.97
N PRO A 107 6.24 16.72 -18.58
CA PRO A 107 6.36 15.93 -19.84
C PRO A 107 6.50 14.40 -19.62
N LEU A 108 6.17 13.88 -18.45
CA LEU A 108 6.27 12.45 -18.19
C LEU A 108 5.14 11.70 -18.91
N LYS A 109 5.46 10.52 -19.45
CA LYS A 109 4.42 9.60 -19.94
C LYS A 109 3.61 9.07 -18.77
N ASP A 110 2.35 8.76 -19.02
CA ASP A 110 1.51 8.01 -18.08
C ASP A 110 2.08 6.63 -17.81
N ARG A 111 1.67 6.06 -16.69
CA ARG A 111 2.04 4.71 -16.28
C ARG A 111 0.86 3.78 -16.36
N ASP A 112 1.10 2.56 -16.79
CA ASP A 112 0.11 1.51 -16.65
C ASP A 112 0.60 0.40 -15.73
N VAL A 113 -0.34 -0.32 -15.13
CA VAL A 113 -0.04 -1.44 -14.25
C VAL A 113 -1.13 -2.51 -14.35
N ILE A 114 -0.69 -3.78 -14.38
CA ILE A 114 -1.58 -4.91 -14.16
C ILE A 114 -1.38 -5.35 -12.73
N VAL A 115 -2.46 -5.43 -11.98
CA VAL A 115 -2.44 -5.74 -10.55
C VAL A 115 -3.15 -7.06 -10.30
N GLN A 116 -2.51 -7.92 -9.53
CA GLN A 116 -3.16 -9.04 -8.87
C GLN A 116 -3.51 -8.62 -7.44
N GLY A 117 -4.79 -8.73 -7.11
CA GLY A 117 -5.32 -8.37 -5.80
C GLY A 117 -5.97 -9.55 -5.09
N LYS A 118 -6.01 -9.46 -3.76
CA LYS A 118 -6.73 -10.38 -2.89
C LYS A 118 -7.35 -9.63 -1.73
N VAL A 119 -8.65 -9.88 -1.49
CA VAL A 119 -9.38 -9.41 -0.30
C VAL A 119 -9.62 -10.57 0.64
N PHE A 120 -9.45 -10.35 1.93
CA PHE A 120 -9.71 -11.34 2.98
C PHE A 120 -10.00 -10.67 4.32
N LYS A 121 -10.65 -11.41 5.20
CA LYS A 121 -10.93 -11.01 6.59
C LYS A 121 -10.13 -11.89 7.54
N ASP A 122 -9.54 -11.30 8.57
CA ASP A 122 -8.83 -12.04 9.62
C ASP A 122 -9.77 -12.42 10.79
N ALA A 123 -9.21 -13.16 11.75
CA ALA A 123 -9.97 -13.62 12.93
C ALA A 123 -10.43 -12.48 13.84
N ASN A 124 -9.84 -11.29 13.76
CA ASN A 124 -10.23 -10.09 14.52
C ASN A 124 -11.30 -9.26 13.79
N GLY A 125 -11.74 -9.70 12.62
CA GLY A 125 -12.70 -8.98 11.78
C GLY A 125 -12.10 -7.83 10.96
N PHE A 126 -10.78 -7.70 10.92
CA PHE A 126 -10.12 -6.74 10.03
C PHE A 126 -10.18 -7.23 8.60
N ILE A 127 -10.48 -6.33 7.67
CA ILE A 127 -10.50 -6.65 6.25
C ILE A 127 -9.25 -6.05 5.58
N TYR A 128 -8.61 -6.86 4.75
CA TYR A 128 -7.41 -6.49 4.00
C TYR A 128 -7.66 -6.61 2.51
N ILE A 129 -7.15 -5.65 1.75
CA ILE A 129 -6.99 -5.75 0.30
C ILE A 129 -5.50 -5.61 0.01
N LYS A 130 -4.88 -6.64 -0.52
CA LYS A 130 -3.46 -6.65 -0.90
C LYS A 130 -3.32 -6.71 -2.40
N ASN A 131 -2.56 -5.77 -2.96
CA ASN A 131 -2.36 -5.59 -4.38
C ASN A 131 -0.88 -5.58 -4.70
N LYS A 132 -0.50 -6.26 -5.79
CA LYS A 132 0.86 -6.25 -6.32
C LYS A 132 0.84 -6.25 -7.85
N ALA A 133 1.86 -5.61 -8.45
CA ALA A 133 2.05 -5.67 -9.89
C ALA A 133 2.32 -7.10 -10.37
N ILE A 134 1.77 -7.42 -11.54
CA ILE A 134 2.12 -8.59 -12.34
C ILE A 134 2.36 -8.16 -13.78
N GLN A 135 3.10 -8.98 -14.55
CA GLN A 135 3.45 -8.63 -15.93
C GLN A 135 2.56 -9.27 -16.98
N GLN A 136 1.72 -10.22 -16.57
CA GLN A 136 0.87 -11.00 -17.45
C GLN A 136 -0.59 -10.55 -17.38
N GLY A 137 -1.28 -10.51 -18.54
CA GLY A 137 -2.73 -10.25 -18.58
C GLY A 137 -3.16 -9.17 -19.58
N LYS A 138 -2.26 -8.29 -20.00
CA LYS A 138 -2.53 -7.28 -21.03
C LYS A 138 -1.24 -6.88 -21.76
N ALA A 139 -1.30 -6.75 -23.07
CA ALA A 139 -0.17 -6.30 -23.89
C ALA A 139 0.32 -4.90 -23.44
N LYS A 140 1.62 -4.65 -23.59
CA LYS A 140 2.18 -3.33 -23.32
C LYS A 140 1.66 -2.33 -24.36
N ASN A 141 1.27 -1.16 -23.89
CA ASN A 141 0.98 -0.01 -24.76
C ASN A 141 2.23 0.87 -24.84
N PRO A 142 2.74 1.22 -26.05
CA PRO A 142 3.94 2.03 -26.22
C PRO A 142 3.77 3.47 -25.70
N ASP A 143 2.55 3.94 -25.52
CA ASP A 143 2.26 5.29 -25.02
C ASP A 143 2.44 5.39 -23.50
N TYR A 144 2.49 4.25 -22.79
CA TYR A 144 2.62 4.18 -21.35
C TYR A 144 3.94 3.52 -20.92
N VAL A 145 4.36 3.83 -19.70
CA VAL A 145 5.44 3.10 -19.02
C VAL A 145 4.82 2.05 -18.11
N ARG A 146 5.06 0.75 -18.39
CA ARG A 146 4.56 -0.35 -17.59
C ARG A 146 5.31 -0.46 -16.27
N LEU A 147 4.62 -0.25 -15.14
CA LEU A 147 5.18 -0.45 -13.81
C LEU A 147 5.52 -1.92 -13.56
N GLN A 148 6.75 -2.17 -13.15
CA GLN A 148 7.26 -3.51 -12.82
C GLN A 148 7.07 -3.83 -11.33
N ASP A 149 7.32 -2.84 -10.48
CA ASP A 149 7.16 -2.97 -9.03
C ASP A 149 6.13 -1.94 -8.52
N TYR A 150 5.00 -2.48 -8.07
CA TYR A 150 3.90 -1.73 -7.48
C TYR A 150 3.26 -2.57 -6.39
N GLN A 151 2.96 -1.94 -5.28
CA GLN A 151 2.15 -2.49 -4.20
C GLN A 151 1.18 -1.43 -3.71
N GLY A 152 -0.08 -1.82 -3.50
CA GLY A 152 -1.11 -0.94 -2.96
C GLY A 152 -1.99 -1.74 -2.01
N ASN A 153 -1.90 -1.49 -0.70
CA ASN A 153 -2.60 -2.28 0.29
C ASN A 153 -3.58 -1.42 1.09
N TRP A 154 -4.66 -2.04 1.52
CA TRP A 154 -5.64 -1.46 2.40
C TRP A 154 -5.88 -2.35 3.60
N MET A 155 -6.10 -1.74 4.76
CA MET A 155 -6.54 -2.39 5.98
C MET A 155 -7.71 -1.60 6.56
N PHE A 156 -8.80 -2.30 6.84
CA PHE A 156 -10.00 -1.75 7.43
C PHE A 156 -10.20 -2.39 8.80
N GLN A 157 -10.08 -1.58 9.83
CA GLN A 157 -10.26 -1.99 11.22
C GLN A 157 -11.61 -1.49 11.70
N PRO A 158 -12.58 -2.37 12.04
CA PRO A 158 -13.85 -1.94 12.59
C PRO A 158 -13.63 -1.31 13.97
N LEU A 159 -14.31 -0.20 14.22
CA LEU A 159 -14.39 0.46 15.52
C LEU A 159 -15.84 0.43 15.99
N ALA A 160 -16.09 0.86 17.25
CA ALA A 160 -17.45 0.97 17.75
C ALA A 160 -18.26 2.02 16.96
N GLU A 161 -19.60 1.90 16.99
CA GLU A 161 -20.54 2.92 16.52
C GLU A 161 -20.41 3.29 15.02
N GLN A 162 -20.44 2.31 14.13
CA GLN A 162 -20.40 2.58 12.68
C GLN A 162 -19.18 3.41 12.26
N LYS A 163 -18.04 3.15 12.88
CA LYS A 163 -16.76 3.76 12.53
C LYS A 163 -15.78 2.70 12.05
N VAL A 164 -14.94 3.08 11.09
CA VAL A 164 -13.87 2.23 10.58
C VAL A 164 -12.58 3.04 10.50
N LYS A 165 -11.48 2.50 11.04
CA LYS A 165 -10.15 3.03 10.77
C LYS A 165 -9.67 2.42 9.46
N VAL A 166 -9.33 3.27 8.52
CA VAL A 166 -8.77 2.91 7.21
C VAL A 166 -7.30 3.24 7.21
N THR A 167 -6.48 2.26 6.88
CA THR A 167 -5.05 2.41 6.64
C THR A 167 -4.75 1.97 5.23
N THR A 168 -4.03 2.79 4.47
CA THR A 168 -3.52 2.41 3.14
C THR A 168 -2.01 2.60 3.08
N THR A 169 -1.35 1.69 2.40
CA THR A 169 0.08 1.76 2.11
C THR A 169 0.30 1.59 0.62
N GLY A 170 1.25 2.32 0.09
CA GLY A 170 1.60 2.24 -1.32
C GLY A 170 3.11 2.34 -1.53
N TYR A 171 3.58 1.56 -2.49
CA TYR A 171 4.92 1.61 -3.04
C TYR A 171 4.82 1.44 -4.55
N ALA A 172 5.59 2.22 -5.28
CA ALA A 172 5.76 2.02 -6.71
C ALA A 172 7.15 2.47 -7.15
N ASP A 173 7.78 1.71 -8.03
CA ASP A 173 8.86 2.22 -8.84
C ASP A 173 8.24 2.86 -10.10
N PRO A 174 8.25 4.18 -10.23
CA PRO A 174 7.64 4.85 -11.37
C PRO A 174 8.45 4.71 -12.66
N GLU A 175 9.58 4.01 -12.61
CA GLU A 175 10.51 3.79 -13.71
C GLU A 175 11.07 5.11 -14.30
N GLY A 176 12.35 5.12 -14.61
CA GLY A 176 13.04 6.28 -15.19
C GLY A 176 13.34 7.40 -14.18
N VAL A 177 13.70 8.57 -14.68
CA VAL A 177 14.04 9.74 -13.85
C VAL A 177 12.78 10.51 -13.52
N ILE A 178 12.45 10.56 -12.24
CA ILE A 178 11.27 11.27 -11.73
C ILE A 178 11.70 12.50 -10.91
N PRO A 179 11.20 13.71 -11.25
CA PRO A 179 11.48 14.90 -10.47
C PRO A 179 11.01 14.78 -9.01
N GLN A 180 11.76 15.37 -8.08
CA GLN A 180 11.44 15.33 -6.64
C GLN A 180 10.04 15.90 -6.32
N SER A 181 9.58 16.88 -7.10
CA SER A 181 8.23 17.44 -6.95
C SER A 181 7.14 16.39 -7.22
N VAL A 182 7.33 15.55 -8.24
CA VAL A 182 6.40 14.44 -8.56
C VAL A 182 6.47 13.36 -7.49
N THR A 183 7.66 13.00 -7.01
CA THR A 183 7.82 12.06 -5.90
C THR A 183 7.07 12.57 -4.65
N ASN A 184 7.19 13.85 -4.30
CA ASN A 184 6.46 14.45 -3.19
C ASN A 184 4.94 14.43 -3.41
N LEU A 185 4.47 14.65 -4.65
CA LEU A 185 3.06 14.55 -5.00
C LEU A 185 2.54 13.13 -4.72
N LEU A 186 3.22 12.13 -5.23
CA LEU A 186 2.82 10.71 -5.12
C LEU A 186 2.85 10.21 -3.67
N LEU A 187 3.87 10.60 -2.89
CA LEU A 187 4.05 10.08 -1.52
C LEU A 187 3.29 10.84 -0.44
N LYS A 188 2.90 12.09 -0.68
CA LYS A 188 2.26 12.94 0.35
C LYS A 188 0.87 13.40 -0.06
N GLN A 189 0.76 14.07 -1.20
CA GLN A 189 -0.49 14.69 -1.61
C GLN A 189 -1.52 13.68 -2.13
N GLN A 190 -1.08 12.74 -2.93
CA GLN A 190 -1.99 11.75 -3.50
C GLN A 190 -2.69 10.89 -2.43
N PRO A 191 -2.00 10.24 -1.46
CA PRO A 191 -2.67 9.45 -0.44
C PRO A 191 -3.57 10.30 0.47
N TYR A 192 -3.21 11.55 0.75
CA TYR A 192 -4.08 12.47 1.48
C TYR A 192 -5.37 12.76 0.71
N GLN A 193 -5.26 13.15 -0.56
CA GLN A 193 -6.42 13.46 -1.40
C GLN A 193 -7.30 12.23 -1.63
N MET A 194 -6.70 11.07 -1.75
CA MET A 194 -7.42 9.80 -1.90
C MET A 194 -8.33 9.53 -0.68
N LEU A 195 -7.80 9.62 0.54
CA LEU A 195 -8.61 9.42 1.74
C LEU A 195 -9.64 10.55 1.94
N LEU A 196 -9.31 11.78 1.57
CA LEU A 196 -10.24 12.90 1.63
C LEU A 196 -11.42 12.72 0.66
N LYS A 197 -11.15 12.33 -0.58
CA LYS A 197 -12.17 12.04 -1.59
C LYS A 197 -12.97 10.79 -1.23
N MET A 198 -12.34 9.73 -0.71
CA MET A 198 -13.04 8.55 -0.21
C MET A 198 -14.09 8.92 0.85
N ARG A 199 -13.71 9.77 1.81
CA ARG A 199 -14.63 10.29 2.83
C ARG A 199 -15.79 11.05 2.20
N ALA A 200 -15.51 11.93 1.24
CA ALA A 200 -16.54 12.71 0.55
C ALA A 200 -17.53 11.81 -0.21
N GLU A 201 -17.02 10.78 -0.91
CA GLU A 201 -17.85 9.82 -1.64
C GLU A 201 -18.76 9.01 -0.73
N LEU A 202 -18.24 8.54 0.40
CA LEU A 202 -19.01 7.74 1.36
C LEU A 202 -20.09 8.57 2.10
N ASN A 203 -19.92 9.89 2.17
CA ASN A 203 -20.90 10.81 2.73
C ASN A 203 -22.00 11.24 1.75
N LYS A 204 -21.91 10.87 0.47
CA LYS A 204 -22.98 11.16 -0.50
C LYS A 204 -24.24 10.37 -0.14
N PRO A 205 -25.42 11.03 -0.08
CA PRO A 205 -26.66 10.32 0.15
C PRO A 205 -26.93 9.35 -0.99
N ASN A 206 -27.49 8.18 -0.67
CA ASN A 206 -27.89 7.16 -1.64
C ASN A 206 -26.78 6.64 -2.56
N LYS A 207 -25.50 6.78 -2.17
CA LYS A 207 -24.40 6.16 -2.92
C LYS A 207 -24.57 4.64 -2.92
N GLN A 208 -24.93 4.09 -4.08
CA GLN A 208 -24.92 2.65 -4.30
C GLN A 208 -23.48 2.17 -4.44
N LEU A 209 -23.16 1.06 -3.78
CA LEU A 209 -21.87 0.41 -3.81
C LEU A 209 -22.05 -1.05 -4.20
N PRO A 210 -21.06 -1.68 -4.83
CA PRO A 210 -21.15 -3.09 -5.21
C PRO A 210 -21.27 -4.01 -3.99
N ASP A 211 -21.84 -5.18 -4.22
CA ASP A 211 -21.85 -6.24 -3.22
C ASP A 211 -20.45 -6.70 -2.88
N LEU A 212 -20.24 -7.01 -1.60
CA LEU A 212 -18.96 -7.58 -1.18
C LEU A 212 -18.79 -9.02 -1.65
N PRO A 213 -17.55 -9.44 -1.92
CA PRO A 213 -17.23 -10.84 -2.17
C PRO A 213 -17.75 -11.75 -1.05
N LYS A 214 -18.22 -12.95 -1.42
CA LYS A 214 -18.81 -13.92 -0.48
C LYS A 214 -17.86 -14.31 0.66
N ILE A 215 -16.55 -14.29 0.41
CA ILE A 215 -15.53 -14.60 1.42
C ILE A 215 -15.51 -13.60 2.60
N LEU A 216 -16.14 -12.44 2.47
CA LEU A 216 -16.23 -11.43 3.53
C LEU A 216 -17.55 -11.51 4.33
N LYS A 217 -18.54 -12.21 3.77
CA LYS A 217 -19.85 -12.47 4.42
C LYS A 217 -19.73 -13.69 5.31
#